data_cecf4978434412b09383e998f769fdf6
#
_entry.id   cecf4978434412b09383e998f769fdf6
#
_cell.length_a   1.000
_cell.length_b   1.000
_cell.length_c   1.000
_cell.angle_alpha   90.00
_cell.angle_beta   90.00
_cell.angle_gamma   90.00
#
_symmetry.space_group_name_H-M   'P 1'
#
loop_
_entity.id
_entity.type
_entity.pdbx_description
1 polymer ?
#
loop_
_entity_poly.entity_id
_entity_poly.type
_entity_poly.pdbx_seq_one_letter_code
_entity_poly.pdbx_strand_id
1 'polypeptide(L)'
;MMDFPFRHPLTVPAKSYAVETPPDPEKLLDCTMGVNPYGYPKAAAEAIRNMDLGHLQDYPHDTILTERVVAHWKGQANLSEDMLFFSDGSVSGIYCLNNLFAQSARNEVVGFFPTFTDMVESARRYGMTYRGVSMNMEENGAAKAEDLLPLLSEKTAFIYVDRPNNPTGQTMPLPKVEMLCRAAVDAGAYCVIDEAYGDFIPREESAISLMDRYENLIVIRTFSKGFGLANLRAGYLILQPELVTMLKQCSNPYVLSDIQRRACAAALTEPDYPASHGGDFSATKKQISEVIGKRVRMLTTDGRVPICTLVLQEEGNLQTLLFNEGIYTLSGLDFDGLDERSVRMCVPVMDSVPRLIEALKHLENK
;
A
#
# COMPACT_ATOMS: atom_id res chain seq x y z
N MET A 1 15.96 13.03 30.98
CA MET A 1 15.65 13.63 29.66
C MET A 1 15.32 15.10 29.91
N MET A 2 15.83 16.02 29.10
CA MET A 2 15.48 17.45 29.24
C MET A 2 13.97 17.61 28.98
N ASP A 3 13.29 18.38 29.82
CA ASP A 3 11.85 18.68 29.65
C ASP A 3 11.68 19.67 28.47
N PHE A 4 11.52 19.11 27.25
CA PHE A 4 11.32 19.89 26.04
C PHE A 4 9.89 19.69 25.55
N PRO A 5 9.11 20.75 25.28
CA PRO A 5 7.68 20.67 24.95
C PRO A 5 7.43 20.22 23.51
N PHE A 6 7.59 18.93 23.24
CA PHE A 6 7.15 18.35 21.96
C PHE A 6 5.63 18.35 21.85
N ARG A 7 5.11 18.41 20.62
CA ARG A 7 3.68 18.24 20.37
C ARG A 7 3.23 16.85 20.79
N HIS A 8 2.03 16.74 21.37
CA HIS A 8 1.44 15.49 21.87
C HIS A 8 1.57 14.31 20.89
N PRO A 9 1.32 14.43 19.55
CA PRO A 9 1.46 13.30 18.64
C PRO A 9 2.88 12.72 18.55
N LEU A 10 3.92 13.49 18.94
CA LEU A 10 5.31 13.01 18.95
C LEU A 10 5.68 12.33 20.28
N THR A 11 4.89 12.49 21.32
CA THR A 11 5.12 11.90 22.66
C THR A 11 4.40 10.57 22.87
N VAL A 12 3.46 10.23 21.99
CA VAL A 12 2.72 8.94 21.99
C VAL A 12 3.37 8.01 20.97
N PRO A 13 3.66 6.75 21.34
CA PRO A 13 4.12 5.76 20.39
C PRO A 13 3.11 5.62 19.23
N ALA A 14 3.60 5.76 18.00
CA ALA A 14 2.78 5.53 16.82
C ALA A 14 2.51 4.03 16.65
N LYS A 15 1.34 3.68 16.13
CA LYS A 15 1.13 2.36 15.59
C LYS A 15 2.11 2.12 14.45
N SER A 16 2.71 0.95 14.42
CA SER A 16 3.63 0.54 13.36
C SER A 16 3.63 -0.97 13.30
N TYR A 17 3.54 -1.50 12.10
CA TYR A 17 3.79 -2.90 11.83
C TYR A 17 5.15 -3.08 11.13
N ALA A 18 6.18 -2.38 11.61
CA ALA A 18 7.54 -2.69 11.17
C ALA A 18 7.77 -4.19 11.34
N VAL A 19 7.91 -4.88 10.22
CA VAL A 19 8.00 -6.34 10.21
C VAL A 19 9.34 -6.73 10.81
N GLU A 20 9.30 -7.33 11.97
CA GLU A 20 10.44 -8.00 12.56
C GLU A 20 10.58 -9.39 11.95
N THR A 21 11.81 -9.88 11.87
CA THR A 21 12.05 -11.28 11.49
C THR A 21 11.29 -12.19 12.46
N PRO A 22 10.60 -13.24 11.98
CA PRO A 22 9.94 -14.19 12.88
C PRO A 22 10.93 -14.72 13.93
N PRO A 23 10.49 -14.91 15.18
CA PRO A 23 11.36 -15.34 16.27
C PRO A 23 11.99 -16.72 16.04
N ASP A 24 11.38 -17.56 15.22
CA ASP A 24 11.89 -18.86 14.78
C ASP A 24 11.56 -19.09 13.29
N PRO A 25 12.38 -18.55 12.36
CA PRO A 25 12.09 -18.60 10.93
C PRO A 25 12.01 -20.02 10.34
N GLU A 26 12.69 -21.00 10.98
CA GLU A 26 12.66 -22.39 10.50
C GLU A 26 11.35 -23.09 10.87
N LYS A 27 10.72 -22.70 11.97
CA LYS A 27 9.49 -23.31 12.47
C LYS A 27 8.23 -22.57 12.07
N LEU A 28 8.32 -21.28 11.79
CA LEU A 28 7.17 -20.45 11.47
C LEU A 28 7.05 -20.23 9.95
N LEU A 29 5.85 -20.30 9.42
CA LEU A 29 5.53 -19.82 8.09
C LEU A 29 5.28 -18.31 8.18
N ASP A 30 6.19 -17.51 7.63
CA ASP A 30 6.06 -16.06 7.62
C ASP A 30 5.02 -15.59 6.59
N CYS A 31 3.90 -15.11 7.09
CA CYS A 31 2.81 -14.48 6.32
C CYS A 31 2.69 -12.98 6.62
N THR A 32 3.72 -12.34 7.18
CA THR A 32 3.71 -10.90 7.50
C THR A 32 4.09 -10.02 6.32
N MET A 33 4.97 -10.51 5.44
CA MET A 33 5.53 -9.72 4.34
C MET A 33 4.49 -9.45 3.25
N GLY A 34 4.01 -8.23 3.17
CA GLY A 34 3.07 -7.82 2.11
C GLY A 34 3.75 -7.54 0.76
N VAL A 35 4.79 -8.25 0.39
CA VAL A 35 5.50 -8.16 -0.90
C VAL A 35 5.16 -9.36 -1.77
N ASN A 36 5.57 -9.34 -3.05
CA ASN A 36 5.40 -10.50 -3.92
C ASN A 36 6.18 -11.71 -3.35
N PRO A 37 5.52 -12.80 -2.92
CA PRO A 37 6.20 -13.93 -2.31
C PRO A 37 7.06 -14.72 -3.30
N TYR A 38 6.89 -14.53 -4.60
CA TYR A 38 7.71 -15.15 -5.65
C TYR A 38 9.00 -14.36 -5.97
N GLY A 39 9.24 -13.25 -5.25
CA GLY A 39 10.46 -12.46 -5.40
C GLY A 39 10.32 -11.29 -6.37
N TYR A 40 11.30 -11.13 -7.26
CA TYR A 40 11.44 -9.95 -8.11
C TYR A 40 11.89 -10.32 -9.54
N PRO A 41 11.67 -9.43 -10.55
CA PRO A 41 12.11 -9.63 -11.93
C PRO A 41 13.61 -9.85 -12.03
N LYS A 42 14.04 -10.81 -12.86
CA LYS A 42 15.47 -11.11 -13.04
C LYS A 42 16.24 -9.91 -13.62
N ALA A 43 15.60 -9.16 -14.52
CA ALA A 43 16.18 -7.96 -15.12
C ALA A 43 16.66 -6.95 -14.07
N ALA A 44 15.95 -6.79 -12.95
CA ALA A 44 16.36 -5.87 -11.88
C ALA A 44 17.69 -6.30 -11.24
N ALA A 45 17.86 -7.59 -10.93
CA ALA A 45 19.10 -8.11 -10.36
C ALA A 45 20.26 -8.05 -11.35
N GLU A 46 20.01 -8.32 -12.63
CA GLU A 46 21.01 -8.24 -13.71
C GLU A 46 21.48 -6.80 -13.91
N ALA A 47 20.58 -5.82 -13.87
CA ALA A 47 20.92 -4.41 -13.96
C ALA A 47 21.87 -3.98 -12.83
N ILE A 48 21.64 -4.46 -11.60
CA ILE A 48 22.54 -4.17 -10.48
C ILE A 48 23.91 -4.84 -10.66
N ARG A 49 23.95 -6.12 -11.06
CA ARG A 49 25.22 -6.87 -11.24
C ARG A 49 26.10 -6.29 -12.32
N ASN A 50 25.50 -5.74 -13.37
CA ASN A 50 26.20 -5.22 -14.55
C ASN A 50 26.40 -3.71 -14.50
N MET A 51 26.13 -3.07 -13.37
CA MET A 51 26.27 -1.63 -13.21
C MET A 51 27.74 -1.22 -13.22
N ASP A 52 28.04 -0.15 -13.96
CA ASP A 52 29.33 0.54 -13.83
C ASP A 52 29.37 1.30 -12.50
N LEU A 53 30.31 0.94 -11.63
CA LEU A 53 30.51 1.55 -10.33
C LEU A 53 31.47 2.73 -10.35
N GLY A 54 32.03 3.10 -11.52
CA GLY A 54 32.98 4.20 -11.67
C GLY A 54 32.43 5.58 -11.29
N HIS A 55 31.10 5.69 -11.18
CA HIS A 55 30.39 6.94 -10.86
C HIS A 55 29.80 6.98 -9.44
N LEU A 56 30.18 6.07 -8.53
CA LEU A 56 29.65 6.05 -7.16
C LEU A 56 29.93 7.32 -6.34
N GLN A 57 30.91 8.14 -6.74
CA GLN A 57 31.24 9.42 -6.11
C GLN A 57 30.30 10.56 -6.56
N ASP A 58 29.53 10.38 -7.64
CA ASP A 58 28.70 11.40 -8.24
C ASP A 58 27.29 11.38 -7.60
N TYR A 59 26.64 12.53 -7.51
CA TYR A 59 25.20 12.54 -7.21
C TYR A 59 24.40 11.93 -8.37
N PRO A 60 23.28 11.25 -8.08
CA PRO A 60 22.50 10.55 -9.11
C PRO A 60 21.89 11.54 -10.12
N HIS A 61 22.12 11.27 -11.41
CA HIS A 61 21.61 12.08 -12.52
C HIS A 61 20.91 11.24 -13.60
N ASP A 62 20.83 9.92 -13.43
CA ASP A 62 20.23 9.01 -14.41
C ASP A 62 18.72 9.25 -14.54
N THR A 63 18.25 9.53 -15.76
CA THR A 63 16.83 9.78 -16.08
C THR A 63 16.08 8.53 -16.51
N ILE A 64 16.79 7.39 -16.65
CA ILE A 64 16.22 6.16 -17.22
C ILE A 64 14.93 5.71 -16.54
N LEU A 65 14.79 5.87 -15.22
CA LEU A 65 13.59 5.49 -14.51
C LEU A 65 12.40 6.40 -14.88
N THR A 66 12.64 7.70 -15.02
CA THR A 66 11.62 8.68 -15.44
C THR A 66 11.06 8.30 -16.82
N GLU A 67 11.94 8.09 -17.78
CA GLU A 67 11.58 7.68 -19.15
C GLU A 67 10.82 6.35 -19.17
N ARG A 68 11.26 5.38 -18.34
CA ARG A 68 10.62 4.06 -18.24
C ARG A 68 9.23 4.11 -17.59
N VAL A 69 9.03 4.93 -16.56
CA VAL A 69 7.71 5.11 -15.95
C VAL A 69 6.74 5.76 -16.93
N VAL A 70 7.14 6.81 -17.63
CA VAL A 70 6.31 7.43 -18.68
C VAL A 70 5.95 6.42 -19.77
N ALA A 71 6.94 5.66 -20.26
CA ALA A 71 6.72 4.61 -21.26
C ALA A 71 5.82 3.47 -20.76
N HIS A 72 5.93 3.08 -19.51
CA HIS A 72 5.11 2.02 -18.89
C HIS A 72 3.62 2.38 -18.88
N TRP A 73 3.28 3.64 -18.66
CA TRP A 73 1.90 4.12 -18.61
C TRP A 73 1.38 4.66 -19.95
N LYS A 74 2.19 4.60 -21.01
CA LYS A 74 1.77 5.01 -22.34
C LYS A 74 0.53 4.22 -22.79
N GLY A 75 -0.49 4.94 -23.23
CA GLY A 75 -1.79 4.37 -23.64
C GLY A 75 -2.81 4.25 -22.50
N GLN A 76 -2.40 4.48 -21.24
CA GLN A 76 -3.32 4.61 -20.10
C GLN A 76 -3.58 6.08 -19.77
N ALA A 77 -2.54 6.92 -19.82
CA ALA A 77 -2.63 8.36 -19.63
C ALA A 77 -1.51 9.08 -20.39
N ASN A 78 -1.70 10.39 -20.65
CA ASN A 78 -0.71 11.26 -21.27
C ASN A 78 0.23 11.84 -20.21
N LEU A 79 1.11 11.01 -19.69
CA LEU A 79 2.06 11.44 -18.66
C LEU A 79 3.27 12.15 -19.28
N SER A 80 3.70 13.23 -18.63
CA SER A 80 4.98 13.89 -18.86
C SER A 80 5.93 13.68 -17.67
N GLU A 81 7.21 13.86 -17.87
CA GLU A 81 8.24 13.63 -16.85
C GLU A 81 8.08 14.54 -15.62
N ASP A 82 7.58 15.75 -15.80
CA ASP A 82 7.32 16.73 -14.76
C ASP A 82 6.11 16.40 -13.87
N MET A 83 5.28 15.44 -14.29
CA MET A 83 4.20 14.88 -13.47
C MET A 83 4.70 13.81 -12.48
N LEU A 84 5.98 13.44 -12.49
CA LEU A 84 6.54 12.39 -11.65
C LEU A 84 7.30 12.97 -10.45
N PHE A 85 6.93 12.48 -9.26
CA PHE A 85 7.64 12.74 -8.02
C PHE A 85 8.17 11.42 -7.45
N PHE A 86 9.49 11.21 -7.48
CA PHE A 86 10.10 10.01 -6.89
C PHE A 86 10.34 10.17 -5.40
N SER A 87 10.21 9.07 -4.66
CA SER A 87 10.36 9.02 -3.20
C SER A 87 11.02 7.72 -2.73
N ASP A 88 11.55 7.74 -1.51
CA ASP A 88 12.11 6.57 -0.83
C ASP A 88 10.99 5.61 -0.39
N GLY A 89 10.45 4.86 -1.36
CA GLY A 89 9.20 4.12 -1.25
C GLY A 89 7.97 5.03 -1.19
N SER A 90 6.77 4.43 -1.32
CA SER A 90 5.50 5.18 -1.23
C SER A 90 5.32 5.90 0.12
N VAL A 91 5.83 5.34 1.21
CA VAL A 91 5.72 5.92 2.56
C VAL A 91 6.32 7.33 2.62
N SER A 92 7.53 7.53 2.08
CA SER A 92 8.14 8.87 2.05
C SER A 92 7.32 9.85 1.20
N GLY A 93 6.73 9.37 0.10
CA GLY A 93 5.80 10.17 -0.71
C GLY A 93 4.56 10.60 0.07
N ILE A 94 3.97 9.70 0.85
CA ILE A 94 2.86 9.99 1.76
C ILE A 94 3.27 11.03 2.81
N TYR A 95 4.46 10.90 3.40
CA TYR A 95 4.96 11.87 4.38
C TYR A 95 5.15 13.26 3.76
N CYS A 96 5.68 13.34 2.53
CA CYS A 96 5.78 14.61 1.80
C CYS A 96 4.41 15.22 1.51
N LEU A 97 3.42 14.42 1.09
CA LEU A 97 2.03 14.87 0.89
C LEU A 97 1.44 15.42 2.20
N ASN A 98 1.50 14.65 3.28
CA ASN A 98 0.97 15.10 4.57
C ASN A 98 1.67 16.36 5.08
N ASN A 99 3.00 16.46 4.92
CA ASN A 99 3.73 17.67 5.25
C ASN A 99 3.28 18.87 4.42
N LEU A 100 3.10 18.71 3.11
CA LEU A 100 2.63 19.78 2.23
C LEU A 100 1.22 20.23 2.60
N PHE A 101 0.27 19.30 2.70
CA PHE A 101 -1.12 19.65 2.98
C PHE A 101 -1.35 20.17 4.40
N ALA A 102 -0.55 19.75 5.37
CA ALA A 102 -0.57 20.31 6.72
C ALA A 102 -0.23 21.81 6.79
N GLN A 103 0.38 22.36 5.75
CA GLN A 103 0.69 23.80 5.65
C GLN A 103 -0.46 24.59 5.01
N SER A 104 -1.52 23.93 4.55
CA SER A 104 -2.70 24.57 3.99
C SER A 104 -3.74 24.92 5.05
N ALA A 105 -4.74 25.73 4.69
CA ALA A 105 -5.90 26.01 5.54
C ALA A 105 -6.82 24.77 5.68
N ARG A 106 -6.64 23.76 4.82
CA ARG A 106 -7.42 22.50 4.81
C ARG A 106 -6.56 21.41 5.41
N ASN A 107 -6.96 20.85 6.53
CA ASN A 107 -6.15 19.93 7.32
C ASN A 107 -6.86 18.61 7.66
N GLU A 108 -7.96 18.28 6.97
CA GLU A 108 -8.66 17.01 7.15
C GLU A 108 -8.37 16.06 5.98
N VAL A 109 -8.07 14.80 6.32
CA VAL A 109 -8.01 13.67 5.39
C VAL A 109 -9.25 12.82 5.59
N VAL A 110 -9.96 12.49 4.52
CA VAL A 110 -11.14 11.61 4.55
C VAL A 110 -10.81 10.28 3.93
N GLY A 111 -11.12 9.17 4.60
CA GLY A 111 -10.83 7.84 4.08
C GLY A 111 -11.55 6.72 4.85
N PHE A 112 -11.07 5.49 4.72
CA PHE A 112 -11.64 4.33 5.40
C PHE A 112 -10.82 3.91 6.63
N PHE A 113 -11.46 3.11 7.48
CA PHE A 113 -10.82 2.22 8.45
C PHE A 113 -11.32 0.78 8.19
N PRO A 114 -10.43 -0.24 8.13
CA PRO A 114 -8.97 -0.12 8.18
C PRO A 114 -8.36 0.43 6.89
N THR A 115 -7.17 1.02 7.01
CA THR A 115 -6.36 1.51 5.90
C THR A 115 -4.88 1.43 6.27
N PHE A 116 -3.98 1.85 5.35
CA PHE A 116 -2.55 1.86 5.59
C PHE A 116 -2.17 2.75 6.79
N THR A 117 -1.62 2.13 7.83
CA THR A 117 -1.37 2.75 9.13
C THR A 117 -0.47 3.99 9.05
N ASP A 118 0.62 3.93 8.25
CA ASP A 118 1.54 5.08 8.13
C ASP A 118 0.88 6.33 7.53
N MET A 119 -0.15 6.18 6.69
CA MET A 119 -0.92 7.33 6.21
C MET A 119 -1.61 8.04 7.38
N VAL A 120 -2.31 7.29 8.22
CA VAL A 120 -3.06 7.82 9.36
C VAL A 120 -2.10 8.44 10.39
N GLU A 121 -1.06 7.71 10.74
CA GLU A 121 -0.08 8.13 11.74
C GLU A 121 0.74 9.35 11.29
N SER A 122 1.15 9.40 10.01
CA SER A 122 1.87 10.57 9.51
C SER A 122 0.97 11.81 9.40
N ALA A 123 -0.28 11.67 8.98
CA ALA A 123 -1.23 12.77 8.98
C ALA A 123 -1.38 13.36 10.39
N ARG A 124 -1.57 12.53 11.41
CA ARG A 124 -1.63 12.96 12.83
C ARG A 124 -0.35 13.65 13.29
N ARG A 125 0.84 13.14 12.93
CA ARG A 125 2.14 13.73 13.29
C ARG A 125 2.33 15.12 12.71
N TYR A 126 1.83 15.36 11.50
CA TYR A 126 1.86 16.68 10.88
C TYR A 126 0.72 17.60 11.36
N GLY A 127 -0.16 17.14 12.25
CA GLY A 127 -1.25 17.93 12.83
C GLY A 127 -2.51 17.96 11.95
N MET A 128 -2.61 17.04 10.99
CA MET A 128 -3.83 16.84 10.24
C MET A 128 -4.79 15.90 11.00
N THR A 129 -6.07 15.99 10.69
CA THR A 129 -7.10 15.10 11.22
C THR A 129 -7.49 14.06 10.18
N TYR A 130 -7.28 12.77 10.49
CA TYR A 130 -7.82 11.70 9.65
C TYR A 130 -9.25 11.36 10.10
N ARG A 131 -10.22 11.52 9.20
CA ARG A 131 -11.64 11.20 9.39
C ARG A 131 -11.97 9.95 8.57
N GLY A 132 -12.01 8.81 9.24
CA GLY A 132 -12.28 7.53 8.58
C GLY A 132 -13.68 7.01 8.82
N VAL A 133 -14.26 6.40 7.79
CA VAL A 133 -15.45 5.54 7.89
C VAL A 133 -15.00 4.11 8.12
N SER A 134 -15.55 3.45 9.14
CA SER A 134 -15.31 2.02 9.33
C SER A 134 -16.01 1.21 8.23
N MET A 135 -15.26 0.31 7.60
CA MET A 135 -15.82 -0.65 6.66
C MET A 135 -16.89 -1.50 7.37
N ASN A 136 -17.99 -1.77 6.68
CA ASN A 136 -19.11 -2.50 7.27
C ASN A 136 -18.75 -3.97 7.52
N MET A 137 -18.47 -4.32 8.77
CA MET A 137 -18.09 -5.68 9.15
C MET A 137 -19.25 -6.69 9.01
N GLU A 138 -20.51 -6.25 9.04
CA GLU A 138 -21.68 -7.10 8.76
C GLU A 138 -21.74 -7.49 7.27
N GLU A 139 -21.25 -6.61 6.39
CA GLU A 139 -21.08 -6.86 4.96
C GLU A 139 -19.67 -7.39 4.62
N ASN A 140 -19.09 -8.10 5.54
CA ASN A 140 -17.76 -8.71 5.40
C ASN A 140 -16.63 -7.71 5.10
N GLY A 141 -16.73 -6.50 5.69
CA GLY A 141 -15.71 -5.46 5.57
C GLY A 141 -15.67 -4.77 4.20
N ALA A 142 -16.77 -4.77 3.43
CA ALA A 142 -16.83 -4.10 2.15
C ALA A 142 -16.71 -2.57 2.30
N ALA A 143 -15.79 -1.97 1.51
CA ALA A 143 -15.66 -0.51 1.41
C ALA A 143 -16.66 0.05 0.38
N LYS A 144 -17.50 0.98 0.79
CA LYS A 144 -18.43 1.68 -0.08
C LYS A 144 -17.99 3.13 -0.25
N ALA A 145 -17.60 3.50 -1.47
CA ALA A 145 -17.09 4.84 -1.77
C ALA A 145 -18.09 5.95 -1.40
N GLU A 146 -19.40 5.66 -1.49
CA GLU A 146 -20.49 6.56 -1.12
C GLU A 146 -20.45 6.99 0.34
N ASP A 147 -19.93 6.13 1.23
CA ASP A 147 -19.88 6.40 2.67
C ASP A 147 -18.89 7.52 3.03
N LEU A 148 -17.95 7.84 2.12
CA LEU A 148 -17.02 8.96 2.30
C LEU A 148 -17.64 10.32 1.98
N LEU A 149 -18.65 10.38 1.11
CA LEU A 149 -19.20 11.63 0.60
C LEU A 149 -19.74 12.56 1.71
N PRO A 150 -20.47 12.06 2.73
CA PRO A 150 -21.00 12.89 3.82
C PRO A 150 -19.90 13.50 4.72
N LEU A 151 -18.67 13.00 4.65
CA LEU A 151 -17.55 13.51 5.44
C LEU A 151 -16.85 14.69 4.80
N LEU A 152 -17.07 14.94 3.50
CA LEU A 152 -16.42 16.03 2.78
C LEU A 152 -16.88 17.39 3.31
N SER A 153 -15.95 18.29 3.50
CA SER A 153 -16.17 19.63 4.03
C SER A 153 -15.17 20.63 3.46
N GLU A 154 -15.34 21.91 3.77
CA GLU A 154 -14.38 22.96 3.44
C GLU A 154 -12.99 22.76 4.06
N LYS A 155 -12.89 21.89 5.09
CA LYS A 155 -11.62 21.53 5.74
C LYS A 155 -10.93 20.35 5.11
N THR A 156 -11.60 19.62 4.19
CA THR A 156 -11.03 18.45 3.54
C THR A 156 -9.90 18.88 2.61
N ALA A 157 -8.69 18.42 2.91
CA ALA A 157 -7.52 18.58 2.06
C ALA A 157 -7.55 17.57 0.92
N PHE A 158 -7.79 16.29 1.26
CA PHE A 158 -7.93 15.24 0.27
C PHE A 158 -8.73 14.04 0.80
N ILE A 159 -9.29 13.27 -0.14
CA ILE A 159 -9.76 11.90 0.08
C ILE A 159 -8.56 10.97 -0.08
N TYR A 160 -8.40 9.99 0.79
CA TYR A 160 -7.38 8.95 0.67
C TYR A 160 -8.01 7.56 0.59
N VAL A 161 -7.65 6.79 -0.43
CA VAL A 161 -8.06 5.39 -0.60
C VAL A 161 -6.86 4.57 -1.07
N ASP A 162 -6.47 3.57 -0.28
CA ASP A 162 -5.53 2.55 -0.70
C ASP A 162 -6.26 1.49 -1.55
N ARG A 163 -5.75 1.24 -2.76
CA ARG A 163 -6.41 0.44 -3.79
C ARG A 163 -5.40 -0.36 -4.62
N PRO A 164 -5.26 -1.67 -4.36
CA PRO A 164 -5.94 -2.51 -3.36
C PRO A 164 -5.67 -2.07 -1.92
N ASN A 165 -6.70 -2.22 -1.08
CA ASN A 165 -6.64 -1.81 0.33
C ASN A 165 -5.66 -2.65 1.15
N ASN A 166 -4.89 -2.02 1.98
CA ASN A 166 -4.10 -2.67 3.02
C ASN A 166 -4.72 -2.35 4.39
N PRO A 167 -5.35 -3.33 5.10
CA PRO A 167 -4.95 -4.74 5.14
C PRO A 167 -5.83 -5.73 4.36
N THR A 168 -6.96 -5.35 3.81
CA THR A 168 -7.98 -6.32 3.34
C THR A 168 -7.68 -6.93 1.97
N GLY A 169 -6.91 -6.25 1.13
CA GLY A 169 -6.64 -6.67 -0.25
C GLY A 169 -7.80 -6.42 -1.21
N GLN A 170 -8.89 -5.74 -0.79
CA GLN A 170 -10.00 -5.46 -1.70
C GLN A 170 -9.67 -4.32 -2.68
N THR A 171 -10.14 -4.45 -3.91
CA THR A 171 -9.95 -3.46 -4.98
C THR A 171 -11.25 -2.71 -5.23
N MET A 172 -11.27 -1.40 -4.95
CA MET A 172 -12.41 -0.56 -5.28
C MET A 172 -12.53 -0.43 -6.81
N PRO A 173 -13.73 -0.64 -7.41
CA PRO A 173 -13.93 -0.48 -8.86
C PRO A 173 -13.59 0.92 -9.35
N LEU A 174 -12.98 1.04 -10.55
CA LEU A 174 -12.55 2.32 -11.13
C LEU A 174 -13.68 3.37 -11.25
N PRO A 175 -14.94 3.02 -11.61
CA PRO A 175 -16.05 3.98 -11.61
C PRO A 175 -16.34 4.61 -10.23
N LYS A 176 -16.04 3.89 -9.12
CA LYS A 176 -16.17 4.41 -7.75
C LYS A 176 -15.03 5.37 -7.41
N VAL A 177 -13.81 5.07 -7.89
CA VAL A 177 -12.68 6.01 -7.80
C VAL A 177 -13.00 7.31 -8.55
N GLU A 178 -13.52 7.20 -9.77
CA GLU A 178 -13.93 8.37 -10.56
C GLU A 178 -15.00 9.21 -9.85
N MET A 179 -15.97 8.56 -9.21
CA MET A 179 -16.97 9.25 -8.38
C MET A 179 -16.32 10.05 -7.25
N LEU A 180 -15.32 9.47 -6.57
CA LEU A 180 -14.56 10.15 -5.50
C LEU A 180 -13.75 11.33 -6.04
N CYS A 181 -13.09 11.19 -7.20
CA CYS A 181 -12.38 12.29 -7.86
C CYS A 181 -13.31 13.48 -8.12
N ARG A 182 -14.50 13.22 -8.66
CA ARG A 182 -15.52 14.25 -8.92
C ARG A 182 -16.00 14.92 -7.64
N ALA A 183 -16.35 14.12 -6.63
CA ALA A 183 -16.79 14.64 -5.32
C ALA A 183 -15.70 15.48 -4.65
N ALA A 184 -14.43 15.10 -4.80
CA ALA A 184 -13.31 15.87 -4.31
C ALA A 184 -13.19 17.21 -5.05
N VAL A 185 -13.37 17.27 -6.38
CA VAL A 185 -13.44 18.53 -7.15
C VAL A 185 -14.53 19.43 -6.59
N ASP A 186 -15.75 18.91 -6.41
CA ASP A 186 -16.89 19.66 -5.91
C ASP A 186 -16.64 20.24 -4.50
N ALA A 187 -15.87 19.53 -3.68
CA ALA A 187 -15.44 19.97 -2.35
C ALA A 187 -14.18 20.87 -2.38
N GLY A 188 -13.56 21.09 -3.53
CA GLY A 188 -12.29 21.80 -3.68
C GLY A 188 -11.11 21.06 -3.02
N ALA A 189 -11.13 19.73 -3.00
CA ALA A 189 -10.16 18.84 -2.40
C ALA A 189 -9.42 18.01 -3.45
N TYR A 190 -8.31 17.38 -3.06
CA TYR A 190 -7.63 16.38 -3.87
C TYR A 190 -8.20 14.98 -3.63
N CYS A 191 -7.92 14.05 -4.59
CA CYS A 191 -8.20 12.64 -4.46
C CYS A 191 -6.88 11.88 -4.55
N VAL A 192 -6.46 11.24 -3.47
CA VAL A 192 -5.20 10.48 -3.36
C VAL A 192 -5.55 8.99 -3.40
N ILE A 193 -5.11 8.31 -4.44
CA ILE A 193 -5.28 6.86 -4.61
C ILE A 193 -3.93 6.19 -4.42
N ASP A 194 -3.80 5.44 -3.34
CA ASP A 194 -2.60 4.67 -3.06
C ASP A 194 -2.69 3.29 -3.71
N GLU A 195 -2.00 3.14 -4.82
CA GLU A 195 -1.87 1.91 -5.56
C GLU A 195 -0.55 1.17 -5.26
N ALA A 196 -0.12 1.14 -3.98
CA ALA A 196 1.07 0.37 -3.60
C ALA A 196 0.93 -1.12 -3.97
N TYR A 197 -0.28 -1.67 -3.91
CA TYR A 197 -0.60 -3.02 -4.41
C TYR A 197 -1.16 -3.03 -5.84
N GLY A 198 -1.17 -1.92 -6.52
CA GLY A 198 -1.79 -1.75 -7.83
C GLY A 198 -1.11 -2.55 -8.96
N ASP A 199 0.13 -3.03 -8.78
CA ASP A 199 0.80 -3.85 -9.79
C ASP A 199 0.25 -5.29 -9.87
N PHE A 200 -0.51 -5.73 -8.87
CA PHE A 200 -1.17 -7.04 -8.88
C PHE A 200 -2.48 -7.08 -9.68
N ILE A 201 -3.01 -5.93 -10.04
CA ILE A 201 -4.22 -5.80 -10.87
C ILE A 201 -3.85 -5.29 -12.28
N PRO A 202 -4.70 -5.53 -13.31
CA PRO A 202 -4.45 -5.03 -14.65
C PRO A 202 -4.25 -3.52 -14.70
N ARG A 203 -3.31 -3.06 -15.52
CA ARG A 203 -2.99 -1.63 -15.67
C ARG A 203 -4.18 -0.79 -16.12
N GLU A 204 -5.09 -1.39 -16.89
CA GLU A 204 -6.32 -0.77 -17.38
C GLU A 204 -7.28 -0.41 -16.24
N GLU A 205 -7.17 -1.12 -15.12
CA GLU A 205 -7.94 -0.85 -13.90
C GLU A 205 -7.31 0.22 -13.01
N SER A 206 -6.08 0.69 -13.31
CA SER A 206 -5.39 1.71 -12.49
C SER A 206 -6.10 3.06 -12.56
N ALA A 207 -6.11 3.77 -11.43
CA ALA A 207 -6.59 5.15 -11.34
C ALA A 207 -5.78 6.11 -12.21
N ILE A 208 -4.57 5.73 -12.64
CA ILE A 208 -3.74 6.51 -13.57
C ILE A 208 -4.50 6.80 -14.89
N SER A 209 -5.38 5.89 -15.33
CA SER A 209 -6.24 6.10 -16.51
C SER A 209 -7.21 7.30 -16.39
N LEU A 210 -7.37 7.84 -15.18
CA LEU A 210 -8.21 9.00 -14.90
C LEU A 210 -7.42 10.33 -14.88
N MET A 211 -6.07 10.29 -14.94
CA MET A 211 -5.20 11.48 -14.81
C MET A 211 -5.50 12.57 -15.87
N ASP A 212 -5.82 12.17 -17.09
CA ASP A 212 -6.14 13.11 -18.18
C ASP A 212 -7.47 13.86 -17.96
N ARG A 213 -8.29 13.42 -17.01
CA ARG A 213 -9.63 13.96 -16.74
C ARG A 213 -9.76 14.69 -15.41
N TYR A 214 -8.85 14.40 -14.47
CA TYR A 214 -8.93 14.91 -13.09
C TYR A 214 -7.59 15.49 -12.63
N GLU A 215 -7.46 16.81 -12.68
CA GLU A 215 -6.24 17.52 -12.23
C GLU A 215 -6.03 17.41 -10.70
N ASN A 216 -7.08 17.12 -9.95
CA ASN A 216 -7.04 16.92 -8.50
C ASN A 216 -6.66 15.48 -8.09
N LEU A 217 -6.39 14.60 -9.05
CA LEU A 217 -6.00 13.21 -8.76
C LEU A 217 -4.51 13.12 -8.49
N ILE A 218 -4.16 12.37 -7.46
CA ILE A 218 -2.79 11.97 -7.11
C ILE A 218 -2.78 10.45 -7.00
N VAL A 219 -1.87 9.79 -7.72
CA VAL A 219 -1.72 8.33 -7.64
C VAL A 219 -0.36 7.98 -7.09
N ILE A 220 -0.33 7.16 -6.05
CA ILE A 220 0.89 6.69 -5.37
C ILE A 220 1.23 5.28 -5.87
N ARG A 221 2.50 5.04 -6.19
CA ARG A 221 3.02 3.76 -6.66
C ARG A 221 4.32 3.39 -5.94
N THR A 222 4.66 2.10 -5.90
CA THR A 222 5.93 1.62 -5.32
C THR A 222 6.42 0.36 -6.03
N PHE A 223 7.73 0.18 -6.09
CA PHE A 223 8.35 -1.06 -6.54
C PHE A 223 8.44 -2.12 -5.44
N SER A 224 8.04 -1.77 -4.21
CA SER A 224 8.19 -2.64 -3.03
C SER A 224 7.32 -3.87 -3.05
N LYS A 225 6.10 -3.79 -3.63
CA LYS A 225 5.06 -4.84 -3.49
C LYS A 225 5.01 -5.77 -4.68
N GLY A 226 4.44 -5.37 -5.80
CA GLY A 226 4.28 -6.20 -6.98
C GLY A 226 5.61 -6.64 -7.59
N PHE A 227 6.54 -5.73 -7.71
CA PHE A 227 7.89 -6.03 -8.21
C PHE A 227 8.82 -6.66 -7.18
N GLY A 228 8.42 -6.81 -5.91
CA GLY A 228 9.23 -7.48 -4.89
C GLY A 228 10.53 -6.75 -4.51
N LEU A 229 10.69 -5.48 -4.86
CA LEU A 229 11.92 -4.70 -4.68
C LEU A 229 11.90 -3.84 -3.41
N ALA A 230 11.32 -4.36 -2.32
CA ALA A 230 11.14 -3.61 -1.08
C ALA A 230 12.45 -3.05 -0.49
N ASN A 231 13.56 -3.76 -0.65
CA ASN A 231 14.88 -3.33 -0.15
C ASN A 231 15.44 -2.13 -0.93
N LEU A 232 15.03 -1.94 -2.19
CA LEU A 232 15.49 -0.80 -2.99
C LEU A 232 14.86 0.53 -2.57
N ARG A 233 13.84 0.51 -1.71
CA ARG A 233 13.21 1.74 -1.23
C ARG A 233 12.88 2.71 -2.37
N ALA A 234 12.13 2.26 -3.37
CA ALA A 234 11.76 3.11 -4.51
C ALA A 234 10.24 3.16 -4.69
N GLY A 235 9.73 4.36 -4.84
CA GLY A 235 8.33 4.66 -5.15
C GLY A 235 8.20 5.95 -5.93
N TYR A 236 7.01 6.23 -6.41
CA TYR A 236 6.71 7.47 -7.12
C TYR A 236 5.24 7.86 -6.97
N LEU A 237 5.00 9.15 -7.12
CA LEU A 237 3.67 9.73 -7.21
C LEU A 237 3.50 10.31 -8.62
N ILE A 238 2.27 10.23 -9.14
CA ILE A 238 1.86 10.88 -10.38
C ILE A 238 0.84 11.94 -10.00
N LEU A 239 1.11 13.20 -10.34
CA LEU A 239 0.31 14.35 -10.00
C LEU A 239 0.64 15.52 -10.94
N GLN A 240 -0.11 16.62 -10.84
CA GLN A 240 0.12 17.79 -11.69
C GLN A 240 1.51 18.43 -11.42
N PRO A 241 2.18 19.00 -12.44
CA PRO A 241 3.55 19.53 -12.34
C PRO A 241 3.74 20.59 -11.28
N GLU A 242 2.73 21.44 -11.06
CA GLU A 242 2.76 22.48 -10.03
C GLU A 242 2.87 21.86 -8.64
N LEU A 243 2.12 20.77 -8.40
CA LEU A 243 2.15 20.08 -7.12
C LEU A 243 3.45 19.28 -6.93
N VAL A 244 4.02 18.72 -8.01
CA VAL A 244 5.38 18.12 -7.99
C VAL A 244 6.41 19.15 -7.52
N THR A 245 6.33 20.38 -8.06
CA THR A 245 7.24 21.47 -7.68
C THR A 245 7.13 21.81 -6.21
N MET A 246 5.92 21.82 -5.65
CA MET A 246 5.68 22.06 -4.22
C MET A 246 6.20 20.89 -3.36
N LEU A 247 5.96 19.63 -3.76
CA LEU A 247 6.44 18.44 -3.02
C LEU A 247 7.95 18.36 -2.96
N LYS A 248 8.67 18.80 -4.00
CA LYS A 248 10.14 18.87 -3.99
C LYS A 248 10.69 19.74 -2.87
N GLN A 249 9.91 20.73 -2.38
CA GLN A 249 10.31 21.55 -1.23
C GLN A 249 10.14 20.82 0.12
N CYS A 250 9.32 19.75 0.14
CA CYS A 250 9.07 18.92 1.32
C CYS A 250 9.94 17.65 1.35
N SER A 251 10.82 17.44 0.38
CA SER A 251 11.63 16.24 0.22
C SER A 251 13.12 16.53 0.20
N ASN A 252 13.93 15.50 0.46
CA ASN A 252 15.36 15.59 0.24
C ASN A 252 15.68 15.60 -1.26
N PRO A 253 16.70 16.31 -1.70
CA PRO A 253 17.22 16.18 -3.07
C PRO A 253 17.89 14.80 -3.24
N TYR A 254 17.93 14.31 -4.47
CA TYR A 254 18.63 13.07 -4.83
C TYR A 254 18.13 11.82 -4.05
N VAL A 255 16.82 11.71 -3.87
CA VAL A 255 16.16 10.66 -3.06
C VAL A 255 16.52 9.24 -3.53
N LEU A 256 16.59 9.01 -4.86
CA LEU A 256 16.94 7.71 -5.43
C LEU A 256 18.34 7.75 -6.03
N SER A 257 19.19 6.80 -5.63
CA SER A 257 20.48 6.54 -6.27
C SER A 257 20.31 5.98 -7.69
N ASP A 258 21.35 6.01 -8.50
CA ASP A 258 21.33 5.40 -9.84
C ASP A 258 21.17 3.88 -9.78
N ILE A 259 21.62 3.22 -8.69
CA ILE A 259 21.36 1.78 -8.45
C ILE A 259 19.86 1.51 -8.40
N GLN A 260 19.15 2.28 -7.59
CA GLN A 260 17.70 2.16 -7.46
C GLN A 260 16.99 2.48 -8.79
N ARG A 261 17.38 3.58 -9.45
CA ARG A 261 16.81 4.01 -10.74
C ARG A 261 16.94 2.94 -11.82
N ARG A 262 18.15 2.40 -12.01
CA ARG A 262 18.43 1.40 -13.04
C ARG A 262 17.75 0.06 -12.74
N ALA A 263 17.76 -0.40 -11.51
CA ALA A 263 17.08 -1.64 -11.12
C ALA A 263 15.56 -1.55 -11.31
N CYS A 264 14.95 -0.44 -10.89
CA CYS A 264 13.50 -0.22 -11.07
C CYS A 264 13.14 -0.04 -12.55
N ALA A 265 13.96 0.68 -13.34
CA ALA A 265 13.75 0.81 -14.77
C ALA A 265 13.86 -0.54 -15.50
N ALA A 266 14.79 -1.40 -15.09
CA ALA A 266 14.91 -2.76 -15.61
C ALA A 266 13.70 -3.64 -15.21
N ALA A 267 13.19 -3.52 -13.97
CA ALA A 267 11.99 -4.23 -13.56
C ALA A 267 10.77 -3.90 -14.45
N LEU A 268 10.63 -2.66 -14.90
CA LEU A 268 9.57 -2.23 -15.83
C LEU A 268 9.68 -2.83 -17.24
N THR A 269 10.77 -3.50 -17.58
CA THR A 269 10.87 -4.28 -18.84
C THR A 269 10.13 -5.61 -18.77
N GLU A 270 9.76 -6.06 -17.55
CA GLU A 270 8.94 -7.22 -17.29
C GLU A 270 7.60 -6.76 -16.62
N PRO A 271 6.76 -5.97 -17.31
CA PRO A 271 5.64 -5.24 -16.69
C PRO A 271 4.54 -6.17 -16.15
N ASP A 272 4.45 -7.39 -16.67
CA ASP A 272 3.44 -8.37 -16.28
C ASP A 272 3.92 -9.29 -15.15
N TYR A 273 5.19 -9.18 -14.72
CA TYR A 273 5.74 -9.98 -13.63
C TYR A 273 4.91 -9.91 -12.34
N PRO A 274 4.47 -8.74 -11.86
CA PRO A 274 3.67 -8.65 -10.63
C PRO A 274 2.36 -9.44 -10.70
N ALA A 275 1.66 -9.38 -11.82
CA ALA A 275 0.36 -10.02 -12.03
C ALA A 275 0.46 -11.52 -12.41
N SER A 276 1.65 -12.01 -12.77
CA SER A 276 1.85 -13.37 -13.29
C SER A 276 1.42 -14.48 -12.31
N HIS A 277 1.43 -14.18 -11.01
CA HIS A 277 1.03 -15.13 -9.94
C HIS A 277 -0.38 -14.87 -9.38
N GLY A 278 -1.17 -13.99 -10.00
CA GLY A 278 -2.54 -13.70 -9.54
C GLY A 278 -3.45 -14.93 -9.50
N GLY A 279 -3.23 -15.91 -10.38
CA GLY A 279 -3.92 -17.18 -10.37
C GLY A 279 -3.63 -18.01 -9.11
N ASP A 280 -2.37 -18.03 -8.66
CA ASP A 280 -1.93 -18.75 -7.46
C ASP A 280 -2.54 -18.13 -6.19
N PHE A 281 -2.55 -16.78 -6.11
CA PHE A 281 -3.18 -16.08 -5.00
C PHE A 281 -4.69 -16.34 -4.93
N SER A 282 -5.37 -16.33 -6.08
CA SER A 282 -6.80 -16.65 -6.18
C SER A 282 -7.10 -18.08 -5.75
N ALA A 283 -6.28 -19.04 -6.21
CA ALA A 283 -6.42 -20.46 -5.84
C ALA A 283 -6.19 -20.66 -4.35
N THR A 284 -5.19 -19.99 -3.76
CA THR A 284 -4.90 -20.08 -2.32
C THR A 284 -6.04 -19.49 -1.49
N LYS A 285 -6.54 -18.31 -1.83
CA LYS A 285 -7.68 -17.69 -1.11
C LYS A 285 -8.93 -18.54 -1.22
N LYS A 286 -9.17 -19.19 -2.35
CA LYS A 286 -10.27 -20.16 -2.51
C LYS A 286 -10.10 -21.34 -1.54
N GLN A 287 -8.90 -21.96 -1.48
CA GLN A 287 -8.62 -23.05 -0.55
C GLN A 287 -8.79 -22.61 0.92
N ILE A 288 -8.35 -21.39 1.27
CA ILE A 288 -8.60 -20.83 2.61
C ILE A 288 -10.10 -20.77 2.88
N SER A 289 -10.90 -20.20 1.96
CA SER A 289 -12.35 -20.05 2.12
C SER A 289 -13.09 -21.40 2.22
N GLU A 290 -12.55 -22.47 1.65
CA GLU A 290 -13.12 -23.83 1.73
C GLU A 290 -12.92 -24.50 3.09
N VAL A 291 -11.95 -24.04 3.90
CA VAL A 291 -11.59 -24.67 5.17
C VAL A 291 -11.95 -23.84 6.40
N ILE A 292 -12.24 -22.54 6.23
CA ILE A 292 -12.69 -21.63 7.30
C ILE A 292 -14.21 -21.40 7.20
N GLY A 293 -14.81 -20.82 8.23
CA GLY A 293 -16.22 -20.38 8.22
C GLY A 293 -16.96 -20.60 9.53
N LYS A 294 -16.49 -21.51 10.40
CA LYS A 294 -17.06 -21.77 11.72
C LYS A 294 -16.51 -20.78 12.77
N ARG A 295 -15.19 -20.70 12.87
CA ARG A 295 -14.50 -19.84 13.85
C ARG A 295 -13.83 -18.64 13.19
N VAL A 296 -13.34 -18.79 11.98
CA VAL A 296 -12.61 -17.76 11.23
C VAL A 296 -13.35 -17.43 9.95
N ARG A 297 -13.41 -16.16 9.59
CA ARG A 297 -13.87 -15.71 8.27
C ARG A 297 -12.82 -14.82 7.60
N MET A 298 -12.83 -14.76 6.27
CA MET A 298 -12.00 -13.84 5.50
C MET A 298 -12.84 -12.63 5.10
N LEU A 299 -12.30 -11.42 5.28
CA LEU A 299 -12.96 -10.21 4.79
C LEU A 299 -12.95 -10.16 3.26
N THR A 300 -13.82 -9.30 2.70
CA THR A 300 -13.83 -9.00 1.26
C THR A 300 -12.41 -8.69 0.77
N THR A 301 -11.99 -9.36 -0.29
CA THR A 301 -10.64 -9.26 -0.85
C THR A 301 -10.66 -9.52 -2.35
N ASP A 302 -9.72 -8.95 -3.10
CA ASP A 302 -9.46 -9.31 -4.49
C ASP A 302 -8.59 -10.57 -4.54
N GLY A 303 -9.01 -11.58 -5.28
CA GLY A 303 -8.25 -12.83 -5.41
C GLY A 303 -6.85 -12.64 -6.00
N ARG A 304 -6.65 -11.63 -6.83
CA ARG A 304 -5.39 -11.35 -7.53
C ARG A 304 -4.30 -10.76 -6.63
N VAL A 305 -4.68 -10.24 -5.46
CA VAL A 305 -3.77 -9.54 -4.54
C VAL A 305 -3.27 -10.52 -3.47
N PRO A 306 -1.98 -10.51 -3.09
CA PRO A 306 -1.44 -11.52 -2.16
C PRO A 306 -1.88 -11.34 -0.70
N ILE A 307 -2.45 -10.20 -0.31
CA ILE A 307 -2.87 -9.94 1.07
C ILE A 307 -4.36 -10.16 1.29
N CYS A 308 -4.72 -10.55 2.51
CA CYS A 308 -6.11 -10.62 3.00
C CYS A 308 -6.15 -10.44 4.51
N THR A 309 -7.34 -10.17 5.02
CA THR A 309 -7.62 -10.09 6.47
C THR A 309 -8.51 -11.25 6.88
N LEU A 310 -8.08 -11.97 7.91
CA LEU A 310 -8.88 -12.98 8.58
C LEU A 310 -9.40 -12.43 9.91
N VAL A 311 -10.60 -12.86 10.30
CA VAL A 311 -11.27 -12.39 11.54
C VAL A 311 -11.82 -13.58 12.30
N LEU A 312 -11.49 -13.70 13.57
CA LEU A 312 -12.07 -14.66 14.51
C LEU A 312 -13.50 -14.23 14.84
N GLN A 313 -14.45 -15.16 14.80
CA GLN A 313 -15.89 -14.89 15.01
C GLN A 313 -16.31 -15.00 16.49
N GLU A 314 -15.35 -15.29 17.37
CA GLU A 314 -15.53 -15.38 18.83
C GLU A 314 -14.48 -14.51 19.54
N GLU A 315 -14.56 -14.40 20.85
CA GLU A 315 -13.54 -13.72 21.66
C GLU A 315 -12.19 -14.44 21.58
N GLY A 316 -11.10 -13.68 21.48
CA GLY A 316 -9.75 -14.23 21.43
C GLY A 316 -8.77 -13.42 20.59
N ASN A 317 -7.52 -13.85 20.57
CA ASN A 317 -6.46 -13.23 19.78
C ASN A 317 -6.06 -14.14 18.63
N LEU A 318 -6.47 -13.81 17.41
CA LEU A 318 -6.25 -14.65 16.22
C LEU A 318 -4.76 -14.77 15.88
N GLN A 319 -3.97 -13.72 16.07
CA GLN A 319 -2.52 -13.78 15.84
C GLN A 319 -1.86 -14.83 16.72
N THR A 320 -2.20 -14.85 18.02
CA THR A 320 -1.68 -15.86 18.98
C THR A 320 -2.12 -17.28 18.60
N LEU A 321 -3.37 -17.45 18.18
CA LEU A 321 -3.88 -18.77 17.77
C LEU A 321 -3.13 -19.28 16.53
N LEU A 322 -2.93 -18.44 15.50
CA LEU A 322 -2.18 -18.80 14.29
C LEU A 322 -0.70 -19.04 14.59
N PHE A 323 -0.10 -18.23 15.46
CA PHE A 323 1.30 -18.44 15.91
C PHE A 323 1.50 -19.82 16.54
N ASN A 324 0.57 -20.26 17.38
CA ASN A 324 0.61 -21.60 17.98
C ASN A 324 0.45 -22.73 16.95
N GLU A 325 -0.14 -22.46 15.79
CA GLU A 325 -0.20 -23.37 14.64
C GLU A 325 0.99 -23.21 13.68
N GLY A 326 1.99 -22.42 14.04
CA GLY A 326 3.20 -22.21 13.24
C GLY A 326 3.05 -21.20 12.09
N ILE A 327 2.06 -20.31 12.14
CA ILE A 327 1.81 -19.26 11.14
C ILE A 327 2.06 -17.89 11.77
N TYR A 328 2.98 -17.12 11.20
CA TYR A 328 3.31 -15.78 11.68
C TYR A 328 2.61 -14.71 10.83
N THR A 329 1.81 -13.84 11.45
CA THR A 329 0.94 -12.84 10.78
C THR A 329 1.07 -11.48 11.46
N LEU A 330 0.55 -10.43 10.83
CA LEU A 330 0.40 -9.11 11.47
C LEU A 330 -0.91 -9.04 12.27
N SER A 331 -0.83 -8.41 13.43
CA SER A 331 -1.99 -8.17 14.29
C SER A 331 -2.97 -7.16 13.68
N GLY A 332 -4.27 -7.38 13.86
CA GLY A 332 -5.27 -6.35 13.55
C GLY A 332 -5.12 -5.09 14.39
N LEU A 333 -4.55 -5.19 15.59
CA LEU A 333 -4.27 -4.04 16.46
C LEU A 333 -3.36 -2.99 15.82
N ASP A 334 -2.57 -3.38 14.81
CA ASP A 334 -1.70 -2.47 14.05
C ASP A 334 -2.48 -1.58 13.07
N PHE A 335 -3.78 -1.82 12.89
CA PHE A 335 -4.65 -1.09 11.96
C PHE A 335 -5.82 -0.46 12.73
N ASP A 336 -6.06 0.84 12.52
CA ASP A 336 -7.25 1.48 13.06
C ASP A 336 -8.50 0.84 12.43
N GLY A 337 -9.51 0.55 13.26
CA GLY A 337 -10.76 -0.11 12.84
C GLY A 337 -10.73 -1.63 12.87
N LEU A 338 -9.60 -2.26 13.24
CA LEU A 338 -9.49 -3.68 13.55
C LEU A 338 -9.11 -3.88 15.03
N ASP A 339 -9.26 -5.11 15.50
CA ASP A 339 -8.98 -5.53 16.88
C ASP A 339 -8.12 -6.82 16.90
N GLU A 340 -7.86 -7.36 18.09
CA GLU A 340 -7.07 -8.59 18.30
C GLU A 340 -7.67 -9.84 17.67
N ARG A 341 -8.95 -9.82 17.30
CA ARG A 341 -9.62 -10.92 16.58
C ARG A 341 -9.25 -10.95 15.11
N SER A 342 -8.53 -9.94 14.63
CA SER A 342 -8.16 -9.81 13.23
C SER A 342 -6.66 -10.00 13.01
N VAL A 343 -6.30 -10.51 11.83
CA VAL A 343 -4.93 -10.53 11.33
C VAL A 343 -4.89 -10.13 9.87
N ARG A 344 -3.84 -9.39 9.47
CA ARG A 344 -3.46 -9.30 8.07
C ARG A 344 -2.45 -10.39 7.75
N MET A 345 -2.69 -11.13 6.70
CA MET A 345 -1.73 -12.09 6.18
C MET A 345 -1.44 -11.87 4.69
N CYS A 346 -0.22 -12.19 4.28
CA CYS A 346 0.14 -12.42 2.89
C CYS A 346 0.03 -13.92 2.62
N VAL A 347 -0.65 -14.31 1.54
CA VAL A 347 -0.68 -15.71 1.13
C VAL A 347 0.73 -16.14 0.69
N PRO A 348 1.21 -17.31 1.12
CA PRO A 348 2.55 -17.79 0.80
C PRO A 348 2.64 -18.31 -0.65
N VAL A 349 3.85 -18.67 -1.09
CA VAL A 349 4.06 -19.43 -2.33
C VAL A 349 3.34 -20.77 -2.28
N MET A 350 2.97 -21.30 -3.45
CA MET A 350 2.14 -22.53 -3.58
C MET A 350 2.69 -23.73 -2.80
N ASP A 351 4.01 -23.91 -2.73
CA ASP A 351 4.64 -25.02 -1.99
C ASP A 351 4.38 -24.98 -0.49
N SER A 352 4.10 -23.79 0.05
CA SER A 352 3.82 -23.58 1.48
C SER A 352 2.31 -23.54 1.81
N VAL A 353 1.44 -23.50 0.80
CA VAL A 353 -0.02 -23.46 0.99
C VAL A 353 -0.55 -24.66 1.78
N PRO A 354 -0.11 -25.90 1.58
CA PRO A 354 -0.60 -27.06 2.36
C PRO A 354 -0.42 -26.86 3.87
N ARG A 355 0.71 -26.28 4.30
CA ARG A 355 0.97 -25.98 5.71
C ARG A 355 -0.01 -24.95 6.28
N LEU A 356 -0.29 -23.89 5.53
CA LEU A 356 -1.28 -22.89 5.92
C LEU A 356 -2.69 -23.49 6.06
N ILE A 357 -3.11 -24.30 5.09
CA ILE A 357 -4.44 -24.95 5.08
C ILE A 357 -4.59 -25.92 6.25
N GLU A 358 -3.55 -26.70 6.57
CA GLU A 358 -3.56 -27.59 7.73
C GLU A 358 -3.71 -26.83 9.06
N ALA A 359 -2.97 -25.74 9.24
CA ALA A 359 -3.06 -24.89 10.41
C ALA A 359 -4.48 -24.29 10.58
N LEU A 360 -5.08 -23.81 9.50
CA LEU A 360 -6.44 -23.28 9.52
C LEU A 360 -7.48 -24.36 9.84
N LYS A 361 -7.34 -25.57 9.29
CA LYS A 361 -8.21 -26.72 9.65
C LYS A 361 -8.11 -27.11 11.11
N HIS A 362 -6.89 -27.11 11.68
CA HIS A 362 -6.70 -27.39 13.11
C HIS A 362 -7.40 -26.30 13.96
N LEU A 363 -7.28 -25.03 13.59
CA LEU A 363 -7.93 -23.92 14.28
C LEU A 363 -9.45 -24.01 14.22
N GLU A 364 -10.04 -24.37 13.07
CA GLU A 364 -11.51 -24.52 12.89
C GLU A 364 -12.10 -25.70 13.67
N ASN A 365 -11.29 -26.72 14.04
CA ASN A 365 -11.72 -27.92 14.74
C ASN A 365 -11.54 -27.86 16.26
N LYS A 366 -10.88 -26.84 16.79
CA LYS A 366 -10.71 -26.59 18.23
C LYS A 366 -11.95 -25.88 18.81
#